data_a94711b28409cb9e0a8c79eac0df8543
#
_entry.id   a94711b28409cb9e0a8c79eac0df8543
#
_cell.length_a   1.000
_cell.length_b   1.000
_cell.length_c   1.000
_cell.angle_alpha   90.00
_cell.angle_beta   90.00
_cell.angle_gamma   90.00
#
_symmetry.space_group_name_H-M   'P 1'
#
loop_
_entity.id
_entity.type
_entity.pdbx_description
1 polymer ?
#
loop_
_entity_poly.entity_id
_entity_poly.type
_entity_poly.pdbx_seq_one_letter_code
_entity_poly.pdbx_strand_id
1 'polypeptide(L)'
;TPGKTLYFSHGVAITWSDRTGIVPPADIDVILVAPKGSGTSLRRMFVQGRGLNSSFAIHQDATGKARDKVIALGIGVGSGYLFETTFEKEATSDLTGERGSLMGAIQGLLLAQYEVLRENGHSPSEAFNETVEELTQSLGPLFAENGMDWMYANCSTTAQRGALDWMGPFHDAIKPVVEKLYHSVVTGNEAQISIDSNSKPDYRVKLEAELKALHDSEMWRTAETVRQLRPENN
;
A
#
# COMPACT_ATOMS: atom_id res chain seq x y z
N THR A 1 -5.44 28.89 -17.00
CA THR A 1 -5.22 30.28 -16.57
C THR A 1 -3.84 30.36 -15.97
N PRO A 2 -2.98 31.27 -16.42
CA PRO A 2 -1.62 31.46 -15.92
C PRO A 2 -1.56 31.61 -14.40
N GLY A 3 -0.51 31.04 -13.79
CA GLY A 3 -0.28 31.13 -12.35
C GLY A 3 -1.09 30.15 -11.46
N LYS A 4 -1.95 29.33 -12.05
CA LYS A 4 -2.63 28.24 -11.35
C LYS A 4 -1.68 27.09 -11.05
N THR A 5 -2.11 26.18 -10.19
CA THR A 5 -1.37 24.99 -9.82
C THR A 5 -2.23 23.77 -10.05
N LEU A 6 -1.69 22.78 -10.77
CA LEU A 6 -2.28 21.46 -10.90
C LEU A 6 -1.63 20.55 -9.86
N TYR A 7 -2.45 19.90 -9.06
CA TYR A 7 -2.04 19.04 -7.98
C TYR A 7 -2.36 17.58 -8.26
N PHE A 8 -1.42 16.71 -7.92
CA PHE A 8 -1.57 15.27 -7.96
C PHE A 8 -1.24 14.66 -6.60
N SER A 9 -1.96 13.60 -6.23
CA SER A 9 -1.67 12.77 -5.06
C SER A 9 -0.92 11.48 -5.42
N HIS A 10 -0.60 11.27 -6.69
CA HIS A 10 0.12 10.12 -7.22
C HIS A 10 0.80 10.48 -8.55
N GLY A 11 1.98 9.92 -8.82
CA GLY A 11 2.81 10.31 -9.95
C GLY A 11 2.44 9.73 -11.31
N VAL A 12 1.56 8.71 -11.37
CA VAL A 12 1.24 7.93 -12.59
C VAL A 12 0.86 8.80 -13.79
N ALA A 13 0.00 9.78 -13.58
CA ALA A 13 -0.59 10.59 -14.66
C ALA A 13 0.47 11.34 -15.47
N ILE A 14 1.49 11.85 -14.83
CA ILE A 14 2.58 12.63 -15.43
C ILE A 14 3.72 11.71 -15.88
N THR A 15 4.06 10.70 -15.08
CA THR A 15 5.16 9.77 -15.40
C THR A 15 4.93 9.03 -16.72
N TRP A 16 3.71 8.61 -16.99
CA TRP A 16 3.32 7.97 -18.26
C TRP A 16 2.31 8.82 -19.04
N SER A 17 2.66 10.08 -19.25
CA SER A 17 1.84 11.05 -20.00
C SER A 17 1.55 10.61 -21.43
N ASP A 18 2.44 9.83 -22.05
CA ASP A 18 2.26 9.20 -23.35
C ASP A 18 1.09 8.19 -23.39
N ARG A 19 0.76 7.60 -22.23
CA ARG A 19 -0.34 6.62 -22.07
C ARG A 19 -1.62 7.27 -21.54
N THR A 20 -1.46 8.20 -20.60
CA THR A 20 -2.60 8.90 -19.97
C THR A 20 -3.15 10.04 -20.82
N GLY A 21 -2.35 10.55 -21.75
CA GLY A 21 -2.68 11.74 -22.56
C GLY A 21 -2.67 13.06 -21.76
N ILE A 22 -2.19 13.05 -20.50
CA ILE A 22 -2.20 14.23 -19.64
C ILE A 22 -0.92 15.05 -19.87
N VAL A 23 -1.08 16.20 -20.53
CA VAL A 23 -0.02 17.17 -20.78
C VAL A 23 -0.43 18.50 -20.15
N PRO A 24 0.16 18.88 -19.01
CA PRO A 24 -0.16 20.17 -18.39
C PRO A 24 0.26 21.36 -19.25
N PRO A 25 -0.52 22.48 -19.25
CA PRO A 25 -0.10 23.73 -19.88
C PRO A 25 1.21 24.25 -19.28
N ALA A 26 2.06 24.87 -20.10
CA ALA A 26 3.38 25.35 -19.68
C ALA A 26 3.34 26.57 -18.72
N ASP A 27 2.20 27.24 -18.58
CA ASP A 27 1.99 28.46 -17.80
C ASP A 27 1.42 28.22 -16.38
N ILE A 28 1.42 26.93 -15.91
CA ILE A 28 0.94 26.56 -14.58
C ILE A 28 2.01 25.78 -13.82
N ASP A 29 1.92 25.77 -12.49
CA ASP A 29 2.71 24.84 -11.68
C ASP A 29 2.11 23.44 -11.69
N VAL A 30 2.96 22.41 -11.64
CA VAL A 30 2.54 21.02 -11.52
C VAL A 30 3.27 20.41 -10.34
N ILE A 31 2.51 20.04 -9.31
CA ILE A 31 3.02 19.56 -8.02
C ILE A 31 2.36 18.26 -7.59
N LEU A 32 3.05 17.55 -6.72
CA LEU A 32 2.57 16.30 -6.11
C LEU A 32 2.76 16.35 -4.60
N VAL A 33 1.75 15.92 -3.87
CA VAL A 33 1.86 15.50 -2.46
C VAL A 33 1.19 14.14 -2.35
N ALA A 34 1.95 13.11 -2.04
CA ALA A 34 1.48 11.72 -1.96
C ALA A 34 1.62 11.18 -0.53
N PRO A 35 0.55 11.23 0.28
CA PRO A 35 0.52 10.62 1.60
C PRO A 35 0.74 9.10 1.50
N LYS A 36 1.61 8.54 2.34
CA LYS A 36 1.93 7.11 2.36
C LYS A 36 0.93 6.35 3.24
N GLY A 37 -0.25 6.13 2.67
CA GLY A 37 -1.37 5.42 3.28
C GLY A 37 -2.71 5.76 2.64
N SER A 38 -3.77 5.06 3.06
CA SER A 38 -5.11 5.30 2.54
C SER A 38 -5.66 6.67 2.95
N GLY A 39 -6.52 7.26 2.13
CA GLY A 39 -7.20 8.51 2.44
C GLY A 39 -8.00 8.45 3.73
N THR A 40 -8.60 7.30 4.04
CA THR A 40 -9.29 7.04 5.31
C THR A 40 -8.34 7.15 6.51
N SER A 41 -7.14 6.56 6.41
CA SER A 41 -6.12 6.65 7.45
C SER A 41 -5.58 8.06 7.60
N LEU A 42 -5.32 8.77 6.50
CA LEU A 42 -4.90 10.17 6.50
C LEU A 42 -5.93 11.03 7.27
N ARG A 43 -7.21 10.90 6.93
CA ARG A 43 -8.28 11.67 7.58
C ARG A 43 -8.40 11.34 9.07
N ARG A 44 -8.35 10.07 9.43
CA ARG A 44 -8.41 9.62 10.83
C ARG A 44 -7.25 10.20 11.65
N MET A 45 -6.03 10.12 11.14
CA MET A 45 -4.85 10.64 11.81
C MET A 45 -4.88 12.17 11.91
N PHE A 46 -5.33 12.86 10.87
CA PHE A 46 -5.51 14.32 10.90
C PHE A 46 -6.44 14.77 12.03
N VAL A 47 -7.60 14.12 12.17
CA VAL A 47 -8.57 14.43 13.25
C VAL A 47 -7.98 14.17 14.64
N GLN A 48 -7.05 13.21 14.75
CA GLN A 48 -6.34 12.89 15.99
C GLN A 48 -5.14 13.81 16.29
N GLY A 49 -4.89 14.83 15.47
CA GLY A 49 -3.69 15.66 15.58
C GLY A 49 -2.39 14.95 15.21
N ARG A 50 -2.49 13.86 14.45
CA ARG A 50 -1.37 13.06 13.91
C ARG A 50 -1.30 13.23 12.41
N GLY A 51 -0.26 12.68 11.76
CA GLY A 51 -0.13 12.75 10.30
C GLY A 51 0.52 11.52 9.70
N LEU A 52 0.23 11.27 8.42
CA LEU A 52 0.97 10.30 7.61
C LEU A 52 2.17 11.00 6.95
N ASN A 53 3.28 10.29 6.83
CA ASN A 53 4.41 10.77 6.03
C ASN A 53 3.96 10.89 4.57
N SER A 54 4.43 11.94 3.90
CA SER A 54 4.08 12.18 2.50
C SER A 54 5.32 12.51 1.69
N SER A 55 5.42 11.97 0.49
CA SER A 55 6.38 12.48 -0.48
C SER A 55 5.81 13.70 -1.20
N PHE A 56 6.69 14.60 -1.63
CA PHE A 56 6.31 15.71 -2.51
C PHE A 56 7.25 15.81 -3.69
N ALA A 57 6.71 16.32 -4.81
CA ALA A 57 7.49 16.55 -6.02
C ALA A 57 6.99 17.76 -6.78
N ILE A 58 7.89 18.37 -7.55
CA ILE A 58 7.61 19.46 -8.47
C ILE A 58 7.96 18.98 -9.87
N HIS A 59 6.98 18.88 -10.75
CA HIS A 59 7.20 18.58 -12.17
C HIS A 59 7.45 19.86 -12.98
N GLN A 60 6.71 20.92 -12.65
CA GLN A 60 6.80 22.20 -13.34
C GLN A 60 6.61 23.37 -12.37
N ASP A 61 7.48 24.37 -12.45
CA ASP A 61 7.42 25.59 -11.65
C ASP A 61 7.36 26.82 -12.60
N ALA A 62 6.17 27.12 -13.08
CA ALA A 62 5.94 28.25 -13.98
C ALA A 62 5.89 29.60 -13.24
N THR A 63 5.59 29.58 -11.95
CA THR A 63 5.44 30.79 -11.12
C THR A 63 6.67 31.14 -10.29
N GLY A 64 7.65 30.25 -10.17
CA GLY A 64 8.76 30.35 -9.21
C GLY A 64 8.34 30.13 -7.75
N LYS A 65 7.11 29.61 -7.51
CA LYS A 65 6.53 29.40 -6.17
C LYS A 65 6.01 27.99 -5.95
N ALA A 66 6.30 27.05 -6.84
CA ALA A 66 5.77 25.69 -6.74
C ALA A 66 6.23 25.00 -5.45
N ARG A 67 7.46 25.26 -4.98
CA ARG A 67 7.99 24.70 -3.73
C ARG A 67 7.18 25.18 -2.52
N ASP A 68 6.92 26.46 -2.39
CA ASP A 68 6.14 27.00 -1.28
C ASP A 68 4.71 26.44 -1.27
N LYS A 69 4.11 26.33 -2.46
CA LYS A 69 2.77 25.79 -2.64
C LYS A 69 2.68 24.31 -2.25
N VAL A 70 3.64 23.49 -2.69
CA VAL A 70 3.63 22.05 -2.40
C VAL A 70 3.84 21.77 -0.91
N ILE A 71 4.72 22.54 -0.25
CA ILE A 71 4.93 22.41 1.19
C ILE A 71 3.67 22.86 1.96
N ALA A 72 3.10 24.01 1.60
CA ALA A 72 1.86 24.50 2.23
C ALA A 72 0.71 23.51 2.06
N LEU A 73 0.58 22.91 0.88
CA LEU A 73 -0.42 21.86 0.62
C LEU A 73 -0.17 20.62 1.48
N GLY A 74 1.08 20.15 1.54
CA GLY A 74 1.47 18.99 2.37
C GLY A 74 1.12 19.19 3.84
N ILE A 75 1.39 20.37 4.39
CA ILE A 75 0.97 20.73 5.75
C ILE A 75 -0.57 20.75 5.86
N GLY A 76 -1.24 21.37 4.89
CA GLY A 76 -2.70 21.51 4.89
C GLY A 76 -3.47 20.20 4.81
N VAL A 77 -2.94 19.18 4.13
CA VAL A 77 -3.57 17.85 4.09
C VAL A 77 -3.23 16.98 5.31
N GLY A 78 -2.36 17.47 6.21
CA GLY A 78 -2.03 16.78 7.45
C GLY A 78 -0.90 15.76 7.31
N SER A 79 0.13 16.07 6.52
CA SER A 79 1.33 15.23 6.45
C SER A 79 2.07 15.19 7.77
N GLY A 80 2.56 14.01 8.18
CA GLY A 80 3.39 13.83 9.37
C GLY A 80 4.76 14.46 9.17
N TYR A 81 5.46 14.06 8.11
CA TYR A 81 6.60 14.79 7.58
C TYR A 81 6.62 14.69 6.05
N LEU A 82 7.30 15.65 5.41
CA LEU A 82 7.41 15.73 3.96
C LEU A 82 8.82 15.37 3.52
N PHE A 83 8.94 14.51 2.50
CA PHE A 83 10.21 14.20 1.88
C PHE A 83 10.14 14.40 0.36
N GLU A 84 11.21 14.93 -0.21
CA GLU A 84 11.27 15.26 -1.63
C GLU A 84 11.53 14.02 -2.48
N THR A 85 10.86 13.95 -3.63
CA THR A 85 10.99 12.88 -4.64
C THR A 85 10.76 13.46 -6.04
N THR A 86 10.58 12.59 -7.04
CA THR A 86 10.11 12.94 -8.38
C THR A 86 8.80 12.22 -8.69
N PHE A 87 8.04 12.69 -9.68
CA PHE A 87 6.83 12.00 -10.13
C PHE A 87 7.11 10.56 -10.53
N GLU A 88 8.22 10.31 -11.25
CA GLU A 88 8.64 8.97 -11.68
C GLU A 88 8.98 8.06 -10.50
N LYS A 89 9.80 8.52 -9.56
CA LYS A 89 10.18 7.73 -8.37
C LYS A 89 8.98 7.45 -7.48
N GLU A 90 8.11 8.43 -7.31
CA GLU A 90 6.88 8.23 -6.56
C GLU A 90 6.00 7.18 -7.23
N ALA A 91 5.69 7.33 -8.53
CA ALA A 91 4.86 6.40 -9.26
C ALA A 91 5.43 4.96 -9.26
N THR A 92 6.73 4.81 -9.46
CA THR A 92 7.36 3.48 -9.50
C THR A 92 7.41 2.82 -8.14
N SER A 93 7.74 3.55 -7.07
CA SER A 93 7.79 2.99 -5.72
C SER A 93 6.39 2.67 -5.18
N ASP A 94 5.41 3.54 -5.44
CA ASP A 94 4.05 3.38 -4.96
C ASP A 94 3.35 2.18 -5.63
N LEU A 95 3.38 2.09 -6.97
CA LEU A 95 2.83 0.94 -7.68
C LEU A 95 3.50 -0.38 -7.29
N THR A 96 4.82 -0.36 -7.04
CA THR A 96 5.54 -1.54 -6.55
C THR A 96 5.10 -1.90 -5.12
N GLY A 97 4.95 -0.91 -4.25
CA GLY A 97 4.53 -1.09 -2.87
C GLY A 97 3.12 -1.66 -2.74
N GLU A 98 2.15 -1.11 -3.48
CA GLU A 98 0.75 -1.57 -3.46
C GLU A 98 0.61 -3.03 -3.91
N ARG A 99 1.29 -3.41 -4.99
CA ARG A 99 1.27 -4.77 -5.52
C ARG A 99 2.15 -5.73 -4.73
N GLY A 100 3.19 -5.20 -4.11
CA GLY A 100 4.10 -5.91 -3.22
C GLY A 100 3.60 -5.98 -1.78
N SER A 101 4.47 -5.59 -0.86
CA SER A 101 4.31 -5.81 0.59
C SER A 101 3.10 -5.10 1.21
N LEU A 102 2.55 -4.04 0.61
CA LEU A 102 1.46 -3.29 1.22
C LEU A 102 0.09 -3.97 1.06
N MET A 103 -0.16 -4.66 -0.06
CA MET A 103 -1.45 -5.32 -0.32
C MET A 103 -1.30 -6.65 -1.04
N GLY A 104 -0.75 -6.69 -2.26
CA GLY A 104 -0.77 -7.88 -3.11
C GLY A 104 0.02 -9.05 -2.52
N ALA A 105 1.29 -8.84 -2.21
CA ALA A 105 2.14 -9.91 -1.69
C ALA A 105 1.76 -10.33 -0.28
N ILE A 106 1.36 -9.40 0.61
CA ILE A 106 0.92 -9.79 1.96
C ILE A 106 -0.35 -10.63 1.91
N GLN A 107 -1.33 -10.27 1.07
CA GLN A 107 -2.53 -11.09 0.89
C GLN A 107 -2.20 -12.48 0.35
N GLY A 108 -1.30 -12.56 -0.63
CA GLY A 108 -0.84 -13.84 -1.18
C GLY A 108 -0.12 -14.71 -0.15
N LEU A 109 0.74 -14.12 0.69
CA LEU A 109 1.43 -14.83 1.77
C LEU A 109 0.45 -15.39 2.81
N LEU A 110 -0.47 -14.55 3.28
CA LEU A 110 -1.47 -14.96 4.27
C LEU A 110 -2.36 -16.08 3.74
N LEU A 111 -2.80 -15.97 2.48
CA LEU A 111 -3.61 -16.99 1.84
C LEU A 111 -2.86 -18.32 1.69
N ALA A 112 -1.63 -18.28 1.19
CA ALA A 112 -0.82 -19.49 1.01
C ALA A 112 -0.59 -20.23 2.34
N GLN A 113 -0.27 -19.52 3.41
CA GLN A 113 -0.09 -20.14 4.73
C GLN A 113 -1.41 -20.67 5.28
N TYR A 114 -2.50 -19.92 5.12
CA TYR A 114 -3.84 -20.37 5.52
C TYR A 114 -4.23 -21.68 4.83
N GLU A 115 -4.08 -21.74 3.51
CA GLU A 115 -4.40 -22.93 2.71
C GLU A 115 -3.58 -24.14 3.14
N VAL A 116 -2.27 -24.00 3.32
CA VAL A 116 -1.40 -25.09 3.81
C VAL A 116 -1.85 -25.61 5.17
N LEU A 117 -2.20 -24.74 6.11
CA LEU A 117 -2.73 -25.17 7.41
C LEU A 117 -4.07 -25.91 7.25
N ARG A 118 -4.98 -25.41 6.41
CA ARG A 118 -6.26 -26.07 6.13
C ARG A 118 -6.10 -27.45 5.49
N GLU A 119 -5.20 -27.57 4.53
CA GLU A 119 -4.87 -28.86 3.86
C GLU A 119 -4.27 -29.87 4.83
N ASN A 120 -3.62 -29.42 5.90
CA ASN A 120 -3.05 -30.28 6.94
C ASN A 120 -3.98 -30.47 8.16
N GLY A 121 -5.26 -30.16 8.03
CA GLY A 121 -6.31 -30.52 8.99
C GLY A 121 -6.58 -29.50 10.10
N HIS A 122 -5.94 -28.33 10.09
CA HIS A 122 -6.29 -27.26 11.01
C HIS A 122 -7.68 -26.71 10.70
N SER A 123 -8.45 -26.35 11.73
CA SER A 123 -9.75 -25.71 11.54
C SER A 123 -9.61 -24.31 10.91
N PRO A 124 -10.67 -23.76 10.29
CA PRO A 124 -10.64 -22.39 9.76
C PRO A 124 -10.22 -21.37 10.82
N SER A 125 -10.70 -21.52 12.05
CA SER A 125 -10.36 -20.62 13.16
C SER A 125 -8.88 -20.71 13.54
N GLU A 126 -8.31 -21.90 13.67
CA GLU A 126 -6.88 -22.09 13.97
C GLU A 126 -6.02 -21.49 12.85
N ALA A 127 -6.30 -21.85 11.59
CA ALA A 127 -5.55 -21.33 10.46
C ALA A 127 -5.62 -19.79 10.37
N PHE A 128 -6.78 -19.19 10.64
CA PHE A 128 -6.95 -17.73 10.62
C PHE A 128 -6.20 -17.06 11.77
N ASN A 129 -6.26 -17.59 12.99
CA ASN A 129 -5.57 -17.00 14.13
C ASN A 129 -4.04 -17.04 13.94
N GLU A 130 -3.48 -18.13 13.42
CA GLU A 130 -2.04 -18.29 13.20
C GLU A 130 -1.51 -17.58 11.95
N THR A 131 -2.37 -17.01 11.12
CA THR A 131 -1.94 -16.26 9.92
C THR A 131 -2.26 -14.78 10.01
N VAL A 132 -3.49 -14.43 10.29
CA VAL A 132 -4.00 -13.05 10.17
C VAL A 132 -4.18 -12.39 11.52
N GLU A 133 -4.86 -13.08 12.44
CA GLU A 133 -5.30 -12.45 13.70
C GLU A 133 -4.13 -12.09 14.59
N GLU A 134 -3.24 -13.02 14.85
CA GLU A 134 -2.06 -12.76 15.69
C GLU A 134 -1.15 -11.69 15.07
N LEU A 135 -0.96 -11.73 13.75
CA LEU A 135 -0.18 -10.71 13.05
C LEU A 135 -0.79 -9.31 13.21
N THR A 136 -2.10 -9.18 13.05
CA THR A 136 -2.75 -7.86 13.00
C THR A 136 -3.13 -7.31 14.37
N GLN A 137 -3.51 -8.18 15.29
CA GLN A 137 -3.94 -7.79 16.63
C GLN A 137 -2.75 -7.60 17.60
N SER A 138 -1.73 -8.44 17.49
CA SER A 138 -0.62 -8.50 18.44
C SER A 138 0.71 -8.05 17.84
N LEU A 139 1.24 -8.78 16.86
CA LEU A 139 2.61 -8.58 16.39
C LEU A 139 2.79 -7.32 15.53
N GLY A 140 1.82 -6.99 14.70
CA GLY A 140 1.85 -5.82 13.84
C GLY A 140 2.02 -4.49 14.60
N PRO A 141 1.23 -4.22 15.65
CA PRO A 141 1.44 -3.07 16.52
C PRO A 141 2.85 -3.01 17.14
N LEU A 142 3.37 -4.13 17.64
CA LEU A 142 4.70 -4.19 18.25
C LEU A 142 5.80 -3.86 17.25
N PHE A 143 5.74 -4.45 16.06
CA PHE A 143 6.74 -4.15 15.05
C PHE A 143 6.60 -2.74 14.48
N ALA A 144 5.40 -2.19 14.42
CA ALA A 144 5.17 -0.80 13.99
C ALA A 144 5.75 0.22 14.98
N GLU A 145 5.72 -0.09 16.26
CA GLU A 145 6.22 0.79 17.32
C GLU A 145 7.73 0.68 17.52
N ASN A 146 8.30 -0.52 17.43
CA ASN A 146 9.65 -0.80 17.89
C ASN A 146 10.59 -1.39 16.82
N GLY A 147 10.06 -1.85 15.69
CA GLY A 147 10.81 -2.54 14.64
C GLY A 147 10.74 -4.07 14.75
N MET A 148 11.07 -4.73 13.63
CA MET A 148 11.01 -6.19 13.51
C MET A 148 12.06 -6.89 14.36
N ASP A 149 13.25 -6.33 14.45
CA ASP A 149 14.36 -6.83 15.28
C ASP A 149 14.00 -6.81 16.77
N TRP A 150 13.39 -5.74 17.24
CA TRP A 150 12.89 -5.66 18.60
C TRP A 150 11.80 -6.70 18.87
N MET A 151 10.84 -6.85 17.95
CA MET A 151 9.79 -7.85 18.05
C MET A 151 10.39 -9.26 18.17
N TYR A 152 11.37 -9.61 17.32
CA TYR A 152 12.07 -10.90 17.40
C TYR A 152 12.74 -11.09 18.74
N ALA A 153 13.47 -10.07 19.23
CA ALA A 153 14.18 -10.16 20.52
C ALA A 153 13.24 -10.36 21.72
N ASN A 154 11.96 -9.98 21.62
CA ASN A 154 10.98 -10.07 22.69
C ASN A 154 9.98 -11.23 22.52
N CYS A 155 10.17 -12.11 21.55
CA CYS A 155 9.42 -13.35 21.41
C CYS A 155 10.14 -14.54 22.11
N SER A 156 9.48 -15.72 22.12
CA SER A 156 10.08 -16.94 22.63
C SER A 156 11.32 -17.35 21.81
N THR A 157 12.26 -18.05 22.42
CA THR A 157 13.47 -18.53 21.73
C THR A 157 13.17 -19.44 20.54
N THR A 158 12.07 -20.19 20.60
CA THR A 158 11.59 -21.02 19.48
C THR A 158 11.12 -20.16 18.32
N ALA A 159 10.33 -19.10 18.58
CA ALA A 159 9.88 -18.18 17.58
C ALA A 159 11.06 -17.40 16.94
N GLN A 160 11.98 -16.90 17.77
CA GLN A 160 13.20 -16.22 17.31
C GLN A 160 14.00 -17.11 16.34
N ARG A 161 14.27 -18.35 16.72
CA ARG A 161 15.07 -19.26 15.89
C ARG A 161 14.35 -19.58 14.58
N GLY A 162 13.07 -19.94 14.67
CA GLY A 162 12.26 -20.26 13.48
C GLY A 162 12.16 -19.09 12.50
N ALA A 163 11.90 -17.88 13.00
CA ALA A 163 11.80 -16.70 12.15
C ALA A 163 13.13 -16.37 11.44
N LEU A 164 14.25 -16.45 12.16
CA LEU A 164 15.58 -16.22 11.57
C LEU A 164 15.95 -17.30 10.53
N ASP A 165 15.59 -18.54 10.75
CA ASP A 165 15.88 -19.63 9.82
C ASP A 165 15.05 -19.54 8.54
N TRP A 166 13.79 -19.13 8.63
CA TRP A 166 12.90 -19.08 7.48
C TRP A 166 12.89 -17.75 6.73
N MET A 167 13.43 -16.69 7.30
CA MET A 167 13.55 -15.39 6.61
C MET A 167 14.30 -15.50 5.28
N GLY A 168 15.42 -16.24 5.25
CA GLY A 168 16.22 -16.45 4.03
C GLY A 168 15.43 -17.17 2.93
N PRO A 169 14.88 -18.37 3.18
CA PRO A 169 14.04 -19.08 2.21
C PRO A 169 12.89 -18.26 1.64
N PHE A 170 12.17 -17.49 2.48
CA PHE A 170 11.12 -16.59 2.00
C PHE A 170 11.67 -15.45 1.15
N HIS A 171 12.76 -14.80 1.57
CA HIS A 171 13.42 -13.77 0.78
C HIS A 171 13.79 -14.28 -0.62
N ASP A 172 14.43 -15.43 -0.71
CA ASP A 172 14.91 -16.00 -1.96
C ASP A 172 13.77 -16.40 -2.90
N ALA A 173 12.64 -16.87 -2.34
CA ALA A 173 11.44 -17.17 -3.11
C ALA A 173 10.72 -15.92 -3.62
N ILE A 174 10.66 -14.87 -2.81
CA ILE A 174 9.87 -13.66 -3.12
C ILE A 174 10.65 -12.67 -4.00
N LYS A 175 11.97 -12.54 -3.80
CA LYS A 175 12.79 -11.54 -4.50
C LYS A 175 12.65 -11.58 -6.02
N PRO A 176 12.70 -12.74 -6.71
CA PRO A 176 12.50 -12.80 -8.16
C PRO A 176 11.12 -12.31 -8.61
N VAL A 177 10.08 -12.53 -7.79
CA VAL A 177 8.72 -12.06 -8.08
C VAL A 177 8.65 -10.53 -7.97
N VAL A 178 9.29 -9.95 -6.95
CA VAL A 178 9.38 -8.49 -6.78
C VAL A 178 10.19 -7.85 -7.90
N GLU A 179 11.28 -8.46 -8.36
CA GLU A 179 12.07 -7.98 -9.49
C GLU A 179 11.23 -7.96 -10.80
N LYS A 180 10.46 -9.02 -11.04
CA LYS A 180 9.53 -9.09 -12.17
C LYS A 180 8.45 -8.01 -12.07
N LEU A 181 7.86 -7.82 -10.90
CA LEU A 181 6.90 -6.77 -10.64
C LEU A 181 7.51 -5.38 -10.90
N TYR A 182 8.68 -5.09 -10.32
CA TYR A 182 9.35 -3.82 -10.51
C TYR A 182 9.65 -3.54 -11.99
N HIS A 183 10.10 -4.53 -12.74
CA HIS A 183 10.29 -4.40 -14.18
C HIS A 183 8.99 -4.06 -14.91
N SER A 184 7.88 -4.72 -14.57
CA SER A 184 6.55 -4.43 -15.13
C SER A 184 6.09 -3.01 -14.80
N VAL A 185 6.39 -2.52 -13.60
CA VAL A 185 6.08 -1.15 -13.19
C VAL A 185 6.89 -0.12 -13.99
N VAL A 186 8.22 -0.24 -14.01
CA VAL A 186 9.09 0.79 -14.65
C VAL A 186 8.89 0.87 -16.16
N THR A 187 8.48 -0.21 -16.81
CA THR A 187 8.12 -0.22 -18.24
C THR A 187 6.73 0.40 -18.50
N GLY A 188 6.00 0.79 -17.45
CA GLY A 188 4.65 1.34 -17.55
C GLY A 188 3.56 0.32 -17.86
N ASN A 189 3.90 -0.98 -17.84
CA ASN A 189 2.92 -2.04 -18.12
C ASN A 189 1.81 -2.05 -17.07
N GLU A 190 2.13 -1.88 -15.78
CA GLU A 190 1.15 -1.83 -14.71
C GLU A 190 0.21 -0.61 -14.80
N ALA A 191 0.73 0.54 -15.24
CA ALA A 191 -0.09 1.70 -15.53
C ALA A 191 -1.05 1.43 -16.69
N GLN A 192 -0.57 0.80 -17.77
CA GLN A 192 -1.40 0.45 -18.93
C GLN A 192 -2.51 -0.54 -18.56
N ILE A 193 -2.20 -1.59 -17.80
CA ILE A 193 -3.20 -2.56 -17.31
C ILE A 193 -4.32 -1.85 -16.54
N SER A 194 -3.96 -0.90 -15.67
CA SER A 194 -4.94 -0.13 -14.91
C SER A 194 -5.82 0.76 -15.81
N ILE A 195 -5.21 1.42 -16.79
CA ILE A 195 -5.93 2.25 -17.77
C ILE A 195 -6.91 1.38 -18.58
N ASP A 196 -6.42 0.28 -19.13
CA ASP A 196 -7.22 -0.63 -19.97
C ASP A 196 -8.39 -1.26 -19.21
N SER A 197 -8.15 -1.63 -17.96
CA SER A 197 -9.19 -2.21 -17.10
C SER A 197 -10.26 -1.19 -16.75
N ASN A 198 -9.84 0.00 -16.32
CA ASN A 198 -10.75 1.05 -15.82
C ASN A 198 -11.50 1.79 -16.95
N SER A 199 -11.02 1.69 -18.20
CA SER A 199 -11.68 2.27 -19.37
C SER A 199 -12.87 1.44 -19.86
N LYS A 200 -13.04 0.22 -19.38
CA LYS A 200 -14.14 -0.66 -19.81
C LYS A 200 -15.46 -0.21 -19.20
N PRO A 201 -16.58 -0.22 -19.95
CA PRO A 201 -17.89 0.21 -19.43
C PRO A 201 -18.35 -0.59 -18.22
N ASP A 202 -17.94 -1.85 -18.10
CA ASP A 202 -18.34 -2.79 -17.06
C ASP A 202 -17.29 -2.95 -15.92
N TYR A 203 -16.25 -2.08 -15.89
CA TYR A 203 -15.14 -2.28 -14.95
C TYR A 203 -15.59 -2.31 -13.48
N ARG A 204 -16.54 -1.43 -13.10
CA ARG A 204 -17.05 -1.40 -11.72
C ARG A 204 -17.71 -2.70 -11.32
N VAL A 205 -18.55 -3.25 -12.20
CA VAL A 205 -19.26 -4.51 -11.96
C VAL A 205 -18.27 -5.66 -11.80
N LYS A 206 -17.21 -5.69 -12.65
CA LYS A 206 -16.15 -6.70 -12.55
C LYS A 206 -15.35 -6.56 -11.27
N LEU A 207 -14.92 -5.34 -10.93
CA LEU A 207 -14.18 -5.07 -9.70
C LEU A 207 -15.01 -5.46 -8.47
N GLU A 208 -16.26 -5.11 -8.41
CA GLU A 208 -17.17 -5.48 -7.31
C GLU A 208 -17.32 -7.01 -7.18
N ALA A 209 -17.38 -7.73 -8.31
CA ALA A 209 -17.46 -9.19 -8.30
C ALA A 209 -16.15 -9.82 -7.77
N GLU A 210 -14.98 -9.30 -8.17
CA GLU A 210 -13.68 -9.76 -7.69
C GLU A 210 -13.50 -9.48 -6.19
N LEU A 211 -13.85 -8.27 -5.73
CA LEU A 211 -13.80 -7.90 -4.31
C LEU A 211 -14.77 -8.74 -3.48
N LYS A 212 -15.95 -9.03 -4.03
CA LYS A 212 -16.92 -9.92 -3.38
C LYS A 212 -16.39 -11.35 -3.29
N ALA A 213 -15.76 -11.87 -4.32
CA ALA A 213 -15.15 -13.21 -4.28
C ALA A 213 -14.06 -13.31 -3.22
N LEU A 214 -13.23 -12.26 -3.05
CA LEU A 214 -12.25 -12.18 -2.00
C LEU A 214 -12.92 -12.15 -0.61
N HIS A 215 -13.92 -11.32 -0.42
CA HIS A 215 -14.69 -11.21 0.83
C HIS A 215 -15.37 -12.54 1.20
N ASP A 216 -15.95 -13.25 0.23
CA ASP A 216 -16.66 -14.51 0.42
C ASP A 216 -15.72 -15.73 0.57
N SER A 217 -14.41 -15.55 0.47
CA SER A 217 -13.44 -16.64 0.69
C SER A 217 -13.52 -17.18 2.12
N GLU A 218 -13.19 -18.45 2.34
CA GLU A 218 -13.23 -19.08 3.67
C GLU A 218 -12.43 -18.29 4.69
N MET A 219 -11.22 -17.86 4.34
CA MET A 219 -10.35 -17.10 5.22
C MET A 219 -11.01 -15.80 5.71
N TRP A 220 -11.60 -14.99 4.80
CA TRP A 220 -12.18 -13.72 5.19
C TRP A 220 -13.57 -13.83 5.84
N ARG A 221 -14.34 -14.87 5.55
CA ARG A 221 -15.56 -15.20 6.33
C ARG A 221 -15.22 -15.64 7.76
N THR A 222 -14.14 -16.41 7.92
CA THR A 222 -13.64 -16.77 9.25
C THR A 222 -13.22 -15.54 10.05
N ALA A 223 -12.63 -14.52 9.37
CA ALA A 223 -12.27 -13.26 9.98
C ALA A 223 -13.45 -12.54 10.66
N GLU A 224 -14.63 -12.55 10.04
CA GLU A 224 -15.82 -11.93 10.61
C GLU A 224 -16.19 -12.58 11.95
N THR A 225 -16.22 -13.91 11.99
CA THR A 225 -16.53 -14.68 13.19
C THR A 225 -15.51 -14.42 14.29
N VAL A 226 -14.22 -14.51 13.98
CA VAL A 226 -13.15 -14.30 14.98
C VAL A 226 -13.20 -12.87 15.55
N ARG A 227 -13.40 -11.85 14.71
CA ARG A 227 -13.49 -10.45 15.18
C ARG A 227 -14.72 -10.21 16.05
N GLN A 228 -15.85 -10.85 15.76
CA GLN A 228 -17.05 -10.77 16.60
C GLN A 228 -16.83 -11.34 17.99
N LEU A 229 -15.92 -12.32 18.15
CA LEU A 229 -15.61 -12.95 19.43
C LEU A 229 -14.61 -12.13 20.29
N ARG A 230 -14.04 -11.07 19.78
CA ARG A 230 -13.15 -10.20 20.54
C ARG A 230 -13.94 -9.48 21.66
N PRO A 231 -13.37 -9.42 22.89
CA PRO A 231 -14.06 -8.79 24.03
C PRO A 231 -14.53 -7.36 23.78
N GLU A 232 -13.76 -6.56 23.04
CA GLU A 232 -14.08 -5.18 22.70
C GLU A 232 -15.26 -5.01 21.76
N ASN A 233 -15.74 -6.10 21.14
CA ASN A 233 -16.88 -6.11 20.21
C ASN A 233 -18.13 -6.78 20.80
N ASN A 234 -18.10 -7.19 22.08
CA ASN A 234 -19.20 -7.80 22.83
C ASN A 234 -19.79 -6.91 23.90
#